data_c94a87126e193204f4acb85b3339ec2c
#
_entry.id   c94a87126e193204f4acb85b3339ec2c
#
_cell.length_a   1.000
_cell.length_b   1.000
_cell.length_c   1.000
_cell.angle_alpha   90.00
_cell.angle_beta   90.00
_cell.angle_gamma   90.00
#
_symmetry.space_group_name_H-M   'P 1'
#
loop_
_entity.id
_entity.type
_entity.pdbx_description
1 polymer ?
#
loop_
_entity_poly.entity_id
_entity_poly.type
_entity_poly.pdbx_seq_one_letter_code
_entity_poly.pdbx_strand_id
1 'polypeptide(L)'
;MTENALLALLTEYDGGVLTTIKADGRPQLSNVTHAYDTDERVLRVSVTDTRAKTRNVRRDPRVSYHVTSADRWAYTVAEGTAELTPVAGHPYDATVEELVRLYRDVQGEHPDWDDFRAAMVRDRRLVLRIRVERAYGVPRR
;
A
#
# COMPACT_ATOMS: atom_id res chain seq x y z
N MET A 1 20.03 -12.45 -5.33
CA MET A 1 19.70 -12.94 -4.01
C MET A 1 18.22 -13.23 -3.91
N THR A 2 17.84 -14.21 -3.14
CA THR A 2 16.43 -14.66 -3.03
C THR A 2 15.50 -13.54 -2.60
N GLU A 3 15.89 -12.73 -1.60
CA GLU A 3 15.04 -11.63 -1.15
C GLU A 3 14.83 -10.59 -2.24
N ASN A 4 15.87 -10.23 -2.97
CA ASN A 4 15.74 -9.27 -4.08
C ASN A 4 14.81 -9.81 -5.17
N ALA A 5 14.87 -11.10 -5.46
CA ALA A 5 13.98 -11.73 -6.43
C ALA A 5 12.52 -11.71 -5.94
N LEU A 6 12.29 -11.88 -4.65
CA LEU A 6 10.96 -11.76 -4.05
C LEU A 6 10.44 -10.33 -4.13
N LEU A 7 11.28 -9.36 -3.77
CA LEU A 7 10.90 -7.93 -3.81
C LEU A 7 10.59 -7.45 -5.23
N ALA A 8 11.19 -8.06 -6.25
CA ALA A 8 10.93 -7.71 -7.64
C ALA A 8 9.45 -7.89 -8.02
N LEU A 9 8.74 -8.83 -7.38
CA LEU A 9 7.31 -9.02 -7.62
C LEU A 9 6.48 -7.79 -7.19
N LEU A 10 6.94 -7.04 -6.20
CA LEU A 10 6.26 -5.83 -5.75
C LEU A 10 6.30 -4.72 -6.81
N THR A 11 7.29 -4.72 -7.68
CA THR A 11 7.39 -3.79 -8.80
C THR A 11 6.64 -4.30 -10.02
N GLU A 12 6.68 -5.60 -10.27
CA GLU A 12 6.07 -6.21 -11.44
C GLU A 12 4.54 -6.13 -11.40
N TYR A 13 3.95 -6.23 -10.21
CA TYR A 13 2.50 -6.17 -10.02
C TYR A 13 2.15 -4.96 -9.17
N ASP A 14 0.95 -4.42 -9.36
CA ASP A 14 0.49 -3.22 -8.66
C ASP A 14 -0.68 -3.49 -7.71
N GLY A 15 -0.98 -4.74 -7.44
CA GLY A 15 -2.07 -5.13 -6.56
C GLY A 15 -1.71 -6.33 -5.70
N GLY A 16 -2.38 -6.42 -4.56
CA GLY A 16 -2.15 -7.52 -3.64
C GLY A 16 -3.15 -7.54 -2.51
N VAL A 17 -2.89 -8.41 -1.54
CA VAL A 17 -3.74 -8.57 -0.36
C VAL A 17 -2.99 -8.02 0.85
N LEU A 18 -3.56 -6.99 1.46
CA LEU A 18 -3.03 -6.40 2.69
C LEU A 18 -3.69 -7.08 3.88
N THR A 19 -2.86 -7.57 4.79
CA THR A 19 -3.31 -8.18 6.05
C THR A 19 -2.94 -7.29 7.21
N THR A 20 -3.96 -6.88 7.97
CA THR A 20 -3.82 -6.14 9.23
C THR A 20 -4.40 -6.97 10.37
N ILE A 21 -4.16 -6.56 11.61
CA ILE A 21 -4.55 -7.35 12.79
C ILE A 21 -5.75 -6.68 13.45
N LYS A 22 -6.86 -7.42 13.52
CA LYS A 22 -8.08 -6.97 14.19
C LYS A 22 -7.90 -6.90 15.70
N ALA A 23 -8.81 -6.18 16.37
CA ALA A 23 -8.77 -6.04 17.83
C ALA A 23 -8.77 -7.39 18.57
N ASP A 24 -9.42 -8.40 18.00
CA ASP A 24 -9.45 -9.75 18.58
C ASP A 24 -8.25 -10.62 18.20
N GLY A 25 -7.28 -10.07 17.47
CA GLY A 25 -6.08 -10.78 17.05
C GLY A 25 -6.21 -11.54 15.74
N ARG A 26 -7.39 -11.58 15.14
CA ARG A 26 -7.55 -12.28 13.86
C ARG A 26 -7.10 -11.40 12.71
N PRO A 27 -6.64 -12.00 11.60
CA PRO A 27 -6.24 -11.24 10.43
C PRO A 27 -7.44 -10.64 9.70
N GLN A 28 -7.30 -9.41 9.21
CA GLN A 28 -8.26 -8.76 8.33
C GLN A 28 -7.57 -8.56 6.99
N LEU A 29 -8.13 -9.09 5.92
CA LEU A 29 -7.53 -9.10 4.59
C LEU A 29 -8.32 -8.18 3.66
N SER A 30 -7.59 -7.40 2.84
CA SER A 30 -8.19 -6.50 1.85
C SER A 30 -7.41 -6.55 0.56
N ASN A 31 -8.10 -6.54 -0.57
CA ASN A 31 -7.45 -6.31 -1.86
C ASN A 31 -7.16 -4.82 -1.98
N VAL A 32 -5.94 -4.48 -2.33
CA VAL A 32 -5.52 -3.09 -2.51
C VAL A 32 -4.61 -2.95 -3.73
N THR A 33 -4.48 -1.72 -4.19
CA THR A 33 -3.50 -1.32 -5.21
C THR A 33 -2.34 -0.63 -4.53
N HIS A 34 -1.12 -0.87 -5.00
CA HIS A 34 0.07 -0.30 -4.37
C HIS A 34 1.04 0.25 -5.40
N ALA A 35 1.92 1.15 -4.93
CA ALA A 35 3.17 1.48 -5.58
C ALA A 35 4.32 1.09 -4.65
N TYR A 36 5.43 0.60 -5.23
CA TYR A 36 6.60 0.20 -4.47
C TYR A 36 7.79 1.06 -4.81
N ASP A 37 8.39 1.67 -3.79
CA ASP A 37 9.63 2.43 -3.91
C ASP A 37 10.79 1.50 -3.63
N THR A 38 11.57 1.16 -4.67
CA THR A 38 12.67 0.21 -4.57
C THR A 38 13.83 0.75 -3.75
N ASP A 39 14.05 2.06 -3.79
CA ASP A 39 15.19 2.68 -3.09
C ASP A 39 14.94 2.72 -1.58
N GLU A 40 13.74 3.11 -1.18
CA GLU A 40 13.38 3.22 0.23
C GLU A 40 12.78 1.92 0.81
N ARG A 41 12.45 0.95 -0.04
CA ARG A 41 11.77 -0.29 0.32
C ARG A 41 10.43 -0.01 1.02
N VAL A 42 9.66 0.88 0.43
CA VAL A 42 8.37 1.32 0.98
C VAL A 42 7.25 1.03 0.00
N LEU A 43 6.22 0.34 0.46
CA LEU A 43 4.97 0.17 -0.25
C LEU A 43 4.01 1.28 0.17
N ARG A 44 3.32 1.88 -0.79
CA ARG A 44 2.31 2.92 -0.53
C ARG A 44 0.96 2.47 -1.04
N VAL A 45 -0.05 2.65 -0.20
CA VAL A 45 -1.44 2.27 -0.49
C VAL A 45 -2.34 3.44 -0.10
N SER A 46 -3.26 3.81 -0.99
CA SER A 46 -4.28 4.81 -0.67
C SER A 46 -5.40 4.14 0.14
N VAL A 47 -5.69 4.68 1.31
CA VAL A 47 -6.73 4.14 2.20
C VAL A 47 -7.67 5.27 2.64
N THR A 48 -8.84 4.87 3.15
CA THR A 48 -9.82 5.80 3.71
C THR A 48 -9.76 5.74 5.23
N ASP A 49 -9.90 6.91 5.88
CA ASP A 49 -9.75 7.09 7.32
C ASP A 49 -10.59 6.09 8.14
N THR A 50 -11.82 5.83 7.71
CA THR A 50 -12.78 5.02 8.49
C THR A 50 -12.74 3.52 8.19
N ARG A 51 -11.91 3.07 7.25
CA ARG A 51 -11.84 1.65 6.90
C ARG A 51 -11.21 0.82 8.02
N ALA A 52 -11.63 -0.46 8.08
CA ALA A 52 -11.14 -1.38 9.12
C ALA A 52 -9.61 -1.48 9.12
N LYS A 53 -8.99 -1.60 7.94
CA LYS A 53 -7.52 -1.71 7.85
C LYS A 53 -6.81 -0.49 8.41
N THR A 54 -7.36 0.70 8.21
CA THR A 54 -6.79 1.95 8.73
C THR A 54 -6.85 1.96 10.25
N ARG A 55 -8.01 1.61 10.82
CA ARG A 55 -8.18 1.55 12.28
C ARG A 55 -7.29 0.48 12.90
N ASN A 56 -7.17 -0.68 12.23
CA ASN A 56 -6.32 -1.76 12.71
C ASN A 56 -4.86 -1.33 12.79
N VAL A 57 -4.35 -0.64 11.77
CA VAL A 57 -2.96 -0.17 11.73
C VAL A 57 -2.69 0.87 12.82
N ARG A 58 -3.66 1.71 13.15
CA ARG A 58 -3.51 2.67 14.25
C ARG A 58 -3.30 1.98 15.59
N ARG A 59 -3.93 0.83 15.78
CA ARG A 59 -3.82 0.06 17.03
C ARG A 59 -2.62 -0.87 17.01
N ASP A 60 -2.37 -1.53 15.87
CA ASP A 60 -1.26 -2.48 15.71
C ASP A 60 -0.64 -2.27 14.32
N PRO A 61 0.56 -1.70 14.24
CA PRO A 61 1.16 -1.33 12.95
C PRO A 61 1.76 -2.50 12.17
N ARG A 62 1.78 -3.71 12.73
CA ARG A 62 2.32 -4.87 12.02
C ARG A 62 1.41 -5.25 10.87
N VAL A 63 1.99 -5.44 9.70
CA VAL A 63 1.24 -5.80 8.49
C VAL A 63 2.00 -6.84 7.69
N SER A 64 1.25 -7.56 6.85
CA SER A 64 1.80 -8.45 5.84
C SER A 64 1.12 -8.12 4.51
N TYR A 65 1.89 -8.16 3.43
CA TYR A 65 1.37 -7.83 2.10
C TYR A 65 1.73 -8.91 1.11
N HIS A 66 0.72 -9.55 0.55
CA HIS A 66 0.87 -10.69 -0.35
C HIS A 66 0.64 -10.26 -1.79
N VAL A 67 1.63 -10.52 -2.66
CA VAL A 67 1.55 -10.30 -4.10
C VAL A 67 1.85 -11.63 -4.78
N THR A 68 1.00 -12.01 -5.74
CA THR A 68 1.15 -13.27 -6.47
C THR A 68 1.23 -13.02 -7.97
N SER A 69 2.00 -13.86 -8.67
CA SER A 69 2.02 -13.86 -10.12
C SER A 69 0.67 -14.30 -10.69
N ALA A 70 0.42 -13.97 -11.97
CA ALA A 70 -0.84 -14.32 -12.62
C ALA A 70 -1.12 -15.83 -12.61
N ASP A 71 -0.08 -16.65 -12.76
CA ASP A 71 -0.20 -18.11 -12.75
C ASP A 71 -0.15 -18.71 -11.34
N ARG A 72 0.09 -17.88 -10.32
CA ARG A 72 0.18 -18.25 -8.89
C ARG A 72 1.39 -19.08 -8.50
N TRP A 73 2.32 -19.35 -9.41
CA TRP A 73 3.51 -20.11 -9.08
C TRP A 73 4.56 -19.31 -8.34
N ALA A 74 4.60 -17.99 -8.56
CA ALA A 74 5.48 -17.10 -7.83
C ALA A 74 4.64 -16.20 -6.92
N TYR A 75 5.12 -15.97 -5.71
CA TYR A 75 4.48 -15.01 -4.80
C TYR A 75 5.50 -14.48 -3.81
N THR A 76 5.18 -13.34 -3.24
CA THR A 76 5.95 -12.77 -2.13
C THR A 76 5.00 -12.29 -1.05
N VAL A 77 5.42 -12.44 0.20
CA VAL A 77 4.79 -11.79 1.34
C VAL A 77 5.81 -10.85 1.95
N ALA A 78 5.51 -9.56 1.88
CA ALA A 78 6.33 -8.54 2.50
C ALA A 78 5.80 -8.28 3.90
N GLU A 79 6.64 -8.48 4.91
CA GLU A 79 6.29 -8.20 6.29
C GLU A 79 6.94 -6.89 6.72
N GLY A 80 6.21 -6.08 7.45
CA GLY A 80 6.75 -4.82 7.90
C GLY A 80 5.85 -4.09 8.85
N THR A 81 6.22 -2.85 9.10
CA THR A 81 5.50 -1.93 9.97
C THR A 81 4.88 -0.85 9.10
N ALA A 82 3.59 -0.60 9.32
CA ALA A 82 2.87 0.44 8.58
C ALA A 82 2.85 1.74 9.37
N GLU A 83 2.94 2.86 8.65
CA GLU A 83 2.70 4.18 9.20
C GLU A 83 1.67 4.89 8.34
N LEU A 84 0.90 5.79 8.95
CA LEU A 84 -0.16 6.53 8.26
C LEU A 84 0.22 8.00 8.17
N THR A 85 0.00 8.60 7.00
CA THR A 85 0.05 10.05 6.88
C THR A 85 -1.16 10.67 7.57
N PRO A 86 -1.17 11.98 7.84
CA PRO A 86 -2.41 12.65 8.22
C PRO A 86 -3.49 12.47 7.15
N VAL A 87 -4.74 12.56 7.54
CA VAL A 87 -5.88 12.52 6.60
C VAL A 87 -5.83 13.76 5.71
N ALA A 88 -6.10 13.61 4.43
CA ALA A 88 -6.17 14.73 3.49
C ALA A 88 -7.17 15.78 4.00
N GLY A 89 -6.69 16.99 4.21
CA GLY A 89 -7.50 18.09 4.75
C GLY A 89 -7.55 19.32 3.85
N HIS A 90 -6.70 19.38 2.83
CA HIS A 90 -6.65 20.46 1.86
C HIS A 90 -6.15 19.91 0.53
N PRO A 91 -6.69 20.37 -0.62
CA PRO A 91 -6.30 19.79 -1.93
C PRO A 91 -4.82 19.88 -2.27
N TYR A 92 -4.07 20.72 -1.58
CA TYR A 92 -2.64 20.90 -1.83
C TYR A 92 -1.77 20.59 -0.62
N ASP A 93 -2.29 19.85 0.37
CA ASP A 93 -1.46 19.46 1.51
C ASP A 93 -0.50 18.32 1.14
N ALA A 94 0.42 18.01 2.06
CA ALA A 94 1.46 17.00 1.80
C ALA A 94 0.87 15.61 1.54
N THR A 95 -0.22 15.26 2.22
CA THR A 95 -0.89 13.97 2.02
C THR A 95 -1.44 13.87 0.61
N VAL A 96 -2.13 14.93 0.12
CA VAL A 96 -2.68 14.92 -1.24
C VAL A 96 -1.55 14.88 -2.26
N GLU A 97 -0.43 15.57 -2.02
CA GLU A 97 0.73 15.49 -2.91
C GLU A 97 1.25 14.06 -3.03
N GLU A 98 1.30 13.35 -1.93
CA GLU A 98 1.73 11.94 -1.94
C GLU A 98 0.71 11.04 -2.64
N LEU A 99 -0.58 11.30 -2.46
CA LEU A 99 -1.65 10.57 -3.17
C LEU A 99 -1.59 10.82 -4.68
N VAL A 100 -1.25 12.03 -5.11
CA VAL A 100 -1.06 12.35 -6.53
C VAL A 100 0.09 11.52 -7.12
N ARG A 101 1.22 11.47 -6.44
CA ARG A 101 2.36 10.65 -6.89
C ARG A 101 2.01 9.18 -6.94
N LEU A 102 1.31 8.69 -5.93
CA LEU A 102 0.87 7.30 -5.87
C LEU A 102 -0.03 6.97 -7.07
N TYR A 103 -0.99 7.82 -7.37
CA TYR A 103 -1.86 7.63 -8.54
C TYR A 103 -1.05 7.60 -9.84
N ARG A 104 -0.13 8.56 -10.01
CA ARG A 104 0.73 8.60 -11.20
C ARG A 104 1.54 7.33 -11.39
N ASP A 105 2.12 6.84 -10.30
CA ASP A 105 2.98 5.65 -10.34
C ASP A 105 2.19 4.41 -10.76
N VAL A 106 0.93 4.33 -10.39
CA VAL A 106 0.09 3.16 -10.68
C VAL A 106 -0.66 3.30 -12.00
N GLN A 107 -1.26 4.46 -12.26
CA GLN A 107 -2.21 4.64 -13.36
C GLN A 107 -1.81 5.70 -14.39
N GLY A 108 -0.72 6.43 -14.16
CA GLY A 108 -0.32 7.52 -15.04
C GLY A 108 -1.05 8.82 -14.75
N GLU A 109 -1.19 9.68 -15.76
CA GLU A 109 -1.81 10.99 -15.59
C GLU A 109 -3.32 10.89 -15.43
N HIS A 110 -3.85 11.61 -14.45
CA HIS A 110 -5.30 11.74 -14.25
C HIS A 110 -5.85 12.79 -15.23
N PRO A 111 -7.04 12.57 -15.80
CA PRO A 111 -7.64 13.54 -16.73
C PRO A 111 -8.03 14.86 -16.09
N ASP A 112 -8.19 14.91 -14.76
CA ASP A 112 -8.58 16.11 -14.04
C ASP A 112 -8.01 16.10 -12.61
N TRP A 113 -6.80 16.65 -12.47
CA TRP A 113 -6.12 16.66 -11.17
C TRP A 113 -6.85 17.47 -10.11
N ASP A 114 -7.55 18.55 -10.51
CA ASP A 114 -8.32 19.35 -9.53
C ASP A 114 -9.45 18.52 -8.93
N ASP A 115 -10.14 17.76 -9.75
CA ASP A 115 -11.19 16.85 -9.27
C ASP A 115 -10.62 15.75 -8.38
N PHE A 116 -9.48 15.15 -8.78
CA PHE A 116 -8.81 14.14 -7.97
C PHE A 116 -8.46 14.68 -6.59
N ARG A 117 -7.85 15.87 -6.53
CA ARG A 117 -7.43 16.48 -5.27
C ARG A 117 -8.63 16.75 -4.35
N ALA A 118 -9.71 17.27 -4.91
CA ALA A 118 -10.93 17.52 -4.16
C ALA A 118 -11.54 16.22 -3.61
N ALA A 119 -11.51 15.15 -4.42
CA ALA A 119 -12.02 13.84 -4.02
C ALA A 119 -11.22 13.25 -2.85
N MET A 120 -9.89 13.42 -2.85
CA MET A 120 -9.06 12.91 -1.75
C MET A 120 -9.45 13.53 -0.41
N VAL A 121 -9.73 14.83 -0.41
CA VAL A 121 -10.17 15.53 0.79
C VAL A 121 -11.59 15.09 1.19
N ARG A 122 -12.51 15.10 0.22
CA ARG A 122 -13.91 14.71 0.46
C ARG A 122 -14.02 13.30 1.03
N ASP A 123 -13.25 12.36 0.50
CA ASP A 123 -13.31 10.95 0.87
C ASP A 123 -12.42 10.63 2.07
N ARG A 124 -11.76 11.63 2.65
CA ARG A 124 -10.87 11.49 3.81
C ARG A 124 -9.79 10.44 3.56
N ARG A 125 -9.11 10.57 2.44
CA ARG A 125 -8.02 9.67 2.04
C ARG A 125 -6.72 10.02 2.75
N LEU A 126 -5.88 9.00 2.92
CA LEU A 126 -4.52 9.14 3.42
C LEU A 126 -3.67 8.02 2.83
N VAL A 127 -2.36 8.11 3.04
CA VAL A 127 -1.43 7.08 2.55
C VAL A 127 -1.03 6.18 3.70
N LEU A 128 -1.16 4.87 3.48
CA LEU A 128 -0.59 3.84 4.33
C LEU A 128 0.75 3.44 3.71
N ARG A 129 1.85 3.63 4.47
CA ARG A 129 3.20 3.29 4.04
C ARG A 129 3.66 2.05 4.81
N ILE A 130 4.15 1.05 4.08
CA ILE A 130 4.69 -0.15 4.69
C ILE A 130 6.20 -0.14 4.47
N ARG A 131 6.96 -0.08 5.56
CA ARG A 131 8.39 -0.29 5.52
C ARG A 131 8.64 -1.78 5.51
N VAL A 132 9.17 -2.28 4.40
CA VAL A 132 9.39 -3.71 4.22
C VAL A 132 10.63 -4.13 5.01
N GLU A 133 10.42 -4.94 6.03
CA GLU A 133 11.51 -5.43 6.90
C GLU A 133 12.07 -6.74 6.38
N ARG A 134 11.21 -7.63 5.87
CA ARG A 134 11.61 -8.90 5.30
C ARG A 134 10.55 -9.40 4.32
N ALA A 135 10.94 -10.35 3.49
CA ALA A 135 10.03 -10.99 2.55
C ALA A 135 10.28 -12.49 2.52
N TYR A 136 9.22 -13.25 2.30
CA TYR A 136 9.30 -14.68 2.03
C TYR A 136 8.37 -15.04 0.88
N GLY A 137 8.55 -16.22 0.31
CA GLY A 137 7.71 -16.70 -0.78
C GLY A 137 8.50 -17.53 -1.77
N VAL A 138 8.00 -17.55 -3.02
CA VAL A 138 8.62 -18.28 -4.12
C VAL A 138 8.87 -17.29 -5.26
N PRO A 139 10.12 -16.98 -5.60
CA PRO A 139 10.41 -16.02 -6.65
C PRO A 139 10.15 -16.60 -8.03
N ARG A 140 10.07 -15.72 -9.04
CA ARG A 140 10.05 -16.16 -10.43
C ARG A 140 11.33 -16.92 -10.76
N ARG A 141 11.17 -17.88 -11.63
CA ARG A 141 12.30 -18.63 -12.17
C ARG A 141 13.09 -17.81 -13.19
#